data_4fdee10b2aaa389115da1db2eaa5b77b
#
_entry.id   4fdee10b2aaa389115da1db2eaa5b77b
#
_cell.length_a   1.000
_cell.length_b   1.000
_cell.length_c   1.000
_cell.angle_alpha   90.00
_cell.angle_beta   90.00
_cell.angle_gamma   90.00
#
_symmetry.space_group_name_H-M   'P 1'
#
loop_
_entity.id
_entity.type
_entity.pdbx_description
1 polymer ?
#
loop_
_entity_poly.entity_id
_entity_poly.type
_entity_poly.pdbx_seq_one_letter_code
_entity_poly.pdbx_strand_id
1 'polypeptide(L)'
;MKNRIIYIIILLMPIVWIGCKEEGRIDFIDDTIPAPGQVTNVTVHNKPGGAVLKYKLPIDKNLLYIRAEYEIQPGVIRETKSSYFKDSLVLEGFGVPDTYDVKLYSVGKNEKESTPYVVQINPTTAPVQLASKKFRDTFGGVAIDFENPEKANLAIVLMADTANLGYMSELITYYTSMPKGTFTYRGIGGLEPVEQEFAMYVRDRWGNYSDTLVAKVTPWFEEFIPKATWRDFTLPGDIPPVNSGYAITRIWDEVYGVDGFHGMETQMLPHNLTWDLGRTVKLSRLKYWPRGHADDRWKRGHAKVFEIWGSVSPNPTGVMDDSWIPLGRFESLKPSGPGTQITQEDIAFADEGIEFEFSVSDFAPNPFTSVRYIRFRTISTYANASFSTVHIKELSFWGELIN
;
A
#
# COMPACT_ATOMS: atom_id res chain seq x y z
N MET A 1 -37.53 53.50 -10.49
CA MET A 1 -36.67 52.29 -10.51
C MET A 1 -37.19 51.13 -9.65
N LYS A 2 -37.91 51.35 -8.55
CA LYS A 2 -38.50 50.27 -7.69
C LYS A 2 -39.53 49.37 -8.38
N ASN A 3 -40.35 49.90 -9.24
CA ASN A 3 -41.44 49.13 -9.89
C ASN A 3 -40.97 48.22 -11.04
N ARG A 4 -39.82 48.47 -11.65
CA ARG A 4 -39.27 47.59 -12.71
C ARG A 4 -38.61 46.32 -12.15
N ILE A 5 -38.11 46.36 -10.92
CA ILE A 5 -37.52 45.21 -10.24
C ILE A 5 -38.61 44.22 -9.79
N ILE A 6 -39.78 44.71 -9.38
CA ILE A 6 -40.90 43.85 -8.98
C ILE A 6 -41.46 43.08 -10.19
N TYR A 7 -41.52 43.65 -11.37
CA TYR A 7 -41.96 42.95 -12.59
C TYR A 7 -40.96 41.89 -13.08
N ILE A 8 -39.65 42.08 -12.85
CA ILE A 8 -38.64 41.09 -13.18
C ILE A 8 -38.72 39.90 -12.23
N ILE A 9 -38.99 40.12 -10.93
CA ILE A 9 -39.17 39.05 -9.93
C ILE A 9 -40.47 38.27 -10.21
N ILE A 10 -41.54 38.93 -10.63
CA ILE A 10 -42.79 38.25 -10.97
C ILE A 10 -42.69 37.46 -12.27
N LEU A 11 -41.86 37.89 -13.24
CA LEU A 11 -41.63 37.18 -14.50
C LEU A 11 -40.68 35.95 -14.33
N LEU A 12 -39.81 35.93 -13.31
CA LEU A 12 -38.92 34.82 -12.99
C LEU A 12 -39.55 33.73 -12.11
N MET A 13 -40.67 34.02 -11.47
CA MET A 13 -41.36 33.11 -10.55
C MET A 13 -42.00 31.86 -11.19
N PRO A 14 -42.46 31.87 -12.47
CA PRO A 14 -43.00 30.64 -13.08
C PRO A 14 -41.94 29.67 -13.63
N ILE A 15 -40.64 30.06 -13.68
CA ILE A 15 -39.59 29.20 -14.24
C ILE A 15 -39.11 28.16 -13.22
N VAL A 16 -39.35 28.36 -11.92
CA VAL A 16 -38.90 27.44 -10.83
C VAL A 16 -39.83 26.22 -10.66
N TRP A 17 -40.96 26.15 -11.35
CA TRP A 17 -41.95 25.08 -11.23
C TRP A 17 -41.93 24.06 -12.38
N ILE A 18 -40.98 24.17 -13.31
CA ILE A 18 -40.72 23.09 -14.27
C ILE A 18 -39.60 22.21 -13.65
N GLY A 19 -39.85 21.67 -12.48
CA GLY A 19 -39.13 20.49 -12.01
C GLY A 19 -39.48 19.37 -12.99
N CYS A 20 -38.49 18.79 -13.64
CA CYS A 20 -38.66 17.53 -14.33
C CYS A 20 -39.39 16.58 -13.38
N LYS A 21 -40.63 16.21 -13.66
CA LYS A 21 -41.15 14.96 -13.19
C LYS A 21 -40.25 13.92 -13.82
N GLU A 22 -39.35 13.33 -13.03
CA GLU A 22 -38.81 12.03 -13.39
C GLU A 22 -40.03 11.14 -13.62
N GLU A 23 -40.34 10.87 -14.87
CA GLU A 23 -41.24 9.79 -15.21
C GLU A 23 -40.56 8.55 -14.60
N GLY A 24 -41.18 7.99 -13.56
CA GLY A 24 -40.73 6.76 -12.96
C GLY A 24 -40.49 5.79 -14.13
N ARG A 25 -39.32 5.18 -14.14
CA ARG A 25 -38.89 4.18 -15.13
C ARG A 25 -40.03 3.17 -15.26
N ILE A 26 -40.85 3.27 -16.29
CA ILE A 26 -41.88 2.30 -16.61
C ILE A 26 -41.17 1.14 -17.28
N ASP A 27 -40.40 0.40 -16.48
CA ASP A 27 -40.03 -0.96 -16.85
C ASP A 27 -41.35 -1.74 -16.81
N PHE A 28 -41.72 -2.26 -17.96
CA PHE A 28 -42.93 -3.08 -18.09
C PHE A 28 -42.67 -4.39 -17.34
N ILE A 29 -42.91 -4.37 -16.01
CA ILE A 29 -42.85 -5.56 -15.17
C ILE A 29 -44.13 -6.34 -15.43
N ASP A 30 -44.00 -7.46 -16.11
CA ASP A 30 -45.14 -8.35 -16.33
C ASP A 30 -45.33 -9.24 -15.08
N ASP A 31 -46.24 -8.77 -14.23
CA ASP A 31 -46.57 -9.49 -12.99
C ASP A 31 -47.39 -10.77 -13.25
N THR A 32 -47.77 -11.05 -14.46
CA THR A 32 -48.48 -12.32 -14.79
C THR A 32 -47.52 -13.49 -14.94
N ILE A 33 -46.26 -13.22 -15.24
CA ILE A 33 -45.22 -14.25 -15.36
C ILE A 33 -44.92 -14.87 -13.97
N PRO A 34 -44.98 -16.20 -13.82
CA PRO A 34 -44.59 -16.85 -12.53
C PRO A 34 -43.10 -16.67 -12.22
N ALA A 35 -42.75 -16.90 -10.96
CA ALA A 35 -41.35 -16.98 -10.53
C ALA A 35 -40.59 -18.08 -11.29
N PRO A 36 -39.28 -17.91 -11.56
CA PRO A 36 -38.46 -18.98 -12.15
C PRO A 36 -38.41 -20.25 -11.27
N GLY A 37 -38.09 -21.39 -11.87
CA GLY A 37 -37.82 -22.62 -11.13
C GLY A 37 -36.56 -22.49 -10.26
N GLN A 38 -36.44 -23.41 -9.26
CA GLN A 38 -35.24 -23.47 -8.42
C GLN A 38 -33.98 -23.86 -9.23
N VAL A 39 -32.81 -23.48 -8.70
CA VAL A 39 -31.54 -24.10 -9.12
C VAL A 39 -31.49 -25.57 -8.84
N THR A 40 -30.70 -26.32 -9.59
CA THR A 40 -30.51 -27.76 -9.41
C THR A 40 -29.02 -28.12 -9.40
N ASN A 41 -28.70 -29.37 -8.98
CA ASN A 41 -27.32 -29.88 -8.97
C ASN A 41 -26.34 -28.96 -8.25
N VAL A 42 -26.75 -28.47 -7.08
CA VAL A 42 -25.88 -27.58 -6.27
C VAL A 42 -24.74 -28.40 -5.68
N THR A 43 -23.50 -27.90 -5.90
CA THR A 43 -22.30 -28.47 -5.30
C THR A 43 -21.59 -27.38 -4.48
N VAL A 44 -21.01 -27.76 -3.35
CA VAL A 44 -20.37 -26.89 -2.37
C VAL A 44 -18.86 -27.08 -2.40
N HIS A 45 -18.11 -26.00 -2.55
CA HIS A 45 -16.66 -25.97 -2.37
C HIS A 45 -16.34 -25.03 -1.20
N ASN A 46 -16.13 -25.60 -0.02
CA ASN A 46 -15.77 -24.83 1.17
C ASN A 46 -14.38 -24.22 1.02
N LYS A 47 -14.20 -23.00 1.56
CA LYS A 47 -12.94 -22.25 1.57
C LYS A 47 -12.78 -21.48 2.89
N PRO A 48 -11.60 -20.91 3.16
CA PRO A 48 -11.40 -20.06 4.32
C PRO A 48 -12.41 -18.90 4.39
N GLY A 49 -13.19 -18.87 5.49
CA GLY A 49 -14.23 -17.87 5.74
C GLY A 49 -15.36 -17.82 4.73
N GLY A 50 -15.59 -18.91 3.95
CA GLY A 50 -16.63 -18.91 2.93
C GLY A 50 -16.82 -20.21 2.17
N ALA A 51 -17.54 -20.12 1.05
CA ALA A 51 -17.74 -21.24 0.11
C ALA A 51 -17.99 -20.71 -1.31
N VAL A 52 -17.74 -21.55 -2.29
CA VAL A 52 -18.19 -21.36 -3.67
C VAL A 52 -19.27 -22.39 -3.96
N LEU A 53 -20.45 -21.92 -4.32
CA LEU A 53 -21.54 -22.77 -4.77
C LEU A 53 -21.52 -22.81 -6.30
N LYS A 54 -21.59 -24.01 -6.88
CA LYS A 54 -21.87 -24.21 -8.30
C LYS A 54 -23.23 -24.88 -8.45
N TYR A 55 -23.99 -24.48 -9.45
CA TYR A 55 -25.35 -24.96 -9.65
C TYR A 55 -25.72 -24.95 -11.13
N LYS A 56 -26.77 -25.68 -11.47
CA LYS A 56 -27.41 -25.62 -12.79
C LYS A 56 -28.56 -24.61 -12.72
N LEU A 57 -28.53 -23.62 -13.61
CA LEU A 57 -29.58 -22.62 -13.75
C LEU A 57 -30.88 -23.27 -14.26
N PRO A 58 -32.07 -22.82 -13.81
CA PRO A 58 -33.31 -23.16 -14.44
C PRO A 58 -33.38 -22.66 -15.88
N ILE A 59 -34.01 -23.41 -16.78
CA ILE A 59 -34.27 -23.01 -18.16
C ILE A 59 -35.49 -22.11 -18.17
N ASP A 60 -35.31 -20.84 -17.90
CA ASP A 60 -36.39 -19.86 -17.83
C ASP A 60 -35.94 -18.54 -18.46
N LYS A 61 -36.73 -18.04 -19.43
CA LYS A 61 -36.47 -16.75 -20.13
C LYS A 61 -36.64 -15.54 -19.21
N ASN A 62 -37.40 -15.71 -18.12
CA ASN A 62 -37.64 -14.68 -17.11
C ASN A 62 -36.53 -14.61 -16.06
N LEU A 63 -35.60 -15.57 -16.01
CA LEU A 63 -34.50 -15.55 -15.03
C LEU A 63 -33.63 -14.31 -15.21
N LEU A 64 -33.36 -13.60 -14.10
CA LEU A 64 -32.50 -12.43 -14.04
C LEU A 64 -31.20 -12.70 -13.29
N TYR A 65 -31.30 -13.24 -12.05
CA TYR A 65 -30.14 -13.60 -11.22
C TYR A 65 -30.48 -14.72 -10.22
N ILE A 66 -29.44 -15.27 -9.63
CA ILE A 66 -29.53 -16.13 -8.45
C ILE A 66 -29.10 -15.31 -7.23
N ARG A 67 -29.93 -15.30 -6.19
CA ARG A 67 -29.65 -14.66 -4.88
C ARG A 67 -29.39 -15.74 -3.84
N ALA A 68 -28.29 -15.59 -3.09
CA ALA A 68 -28.05 -16.38 -1.88
C ALA A 68 -28.31 -15.50 -0.65
N GLU A 69 -29.01 -16.05 0.33
CA GLU A 69 -29.25 -15.45 1.64
C GLU A 69 -28.65 -16.37 2.71
N TYR A 70 -27.85 -15.83 3.61
CA TYR A 70 -27.16 -16.59 4.64
C TYR A 70 -26.84 -15.71 5.85
N GLU A 71 -26.74 -16.33 7.00
CA GLU A 71 -26.40 -15.68 8.28
C GLU A 71 -24.93 -15.95 8.60
N ILE A 72 -24.11 -14.90 8.76
CA ILE A 72 -22.67 -15.02 9.05
C ILE A 72 -22.37 -15.00 10.55
N GLN A 73 -23.25 -14.38 11.33
CA GLN A 73 -23.22 -14.28 12.79
C GLN A 73 -24.68 -14.15 13.26
N PRO A 74 -25.02 -14.50 14.51
CA PRO A 74 -26.38 -14.40 15.01
C PRO A 74 -27.01 -13.03 14.74
N GLY A 75 -28.09 -13.00 13.95
CA GLY A 75 -28.80 -11.78 13.54
C GLY A 75 -28.17 -11.01 12.38
N VAL A 76 -27.03 -11.44 11.83
CA VAL A 76 -26.35 -10.74 10.70
C VAL A 76 -26.57 -11.52 9.41
N ILE A 77 -27.63 -11.18 8.71
CA ILE A 77 -27.98 -11.76 7.41
C ILE A 77 -27.22 -11.04 6.29
N ARG A 78 -26.70 -11.81 5.35
CA ARG A 78 -26.01 -11.35 4.14
C ARG A 78 -26.67 -11.90 2.91
N GLU A 79 -26.56 -11.12 1.83
CA GLU A 79 -26.97 -11.51 0.51
C GLU A 79 -25.82 -11.36 -0.48
N THR A 80 -25.78 -12.28 -1.44
CA THR A 80 -24.94 -12.15 -2.62
C THR A 80 -25.70 -12.58 -3.85
N LYS A 81 -25.38 -12.00 -5.00
CA LYS A 81 -26.10 -12.21 -6.25
C LYS A 81 -25.15 -12.63 -7.37
N SER A 82 -25.62 -13.51 -8.23
CA SER A 82 -24.92 -13.90 -9.44
C SER A 82 -25.87 -13.85 -10.63
N SER A 83 -25.47 -13.21 -11.72
CA SER A 83 -26.30 -13.05 -12.91
C SER A 83 -26.60 -14.40 -13.58
N TYR A 84 -27.65 -14.45 -14.39
CA TYR A 84 -28.02 -15.65 -15.14
C TYR A 84 -26.97 -16.11 -16.17
N PHE A 85 -25.87 -15.38 -16.36
CA PHE A 85 -24.72 -15.79 -17.17
C PHE A 85 -23.69 -16.64 -16.41
N LYS A 86 -23.82 -16.74 -15.09
CA LYS A 86 -22.90 -17.49 -14.22
C LYS A 86 -23.61 -18.62 -13.50
N ASP A 87 -22.98 -19.76 -13.46
CA ASP A 87 -23.42 -20.98 -12.78
C ASP A 87 -22.81 -21.14 -11.38
N SER A 88 -22.25 -20.06 -10.83
CA SER A 88 -21.57 -20.08 -9.54
C SER A 88 -21.76 -18.78 -8.75
N LEU A 89 -21.63 -18.91 -7.44
CA LEU A 89 -21.82 -17.83 -6.47
C LEU A 89 -20.82 -17.98 -5.33
N VAL A 90 -20.21 -16.88 -4.90
CA VAL A 90 -19.22 -16.86 -3.82
C VAL A 90 -19.87 -16.34 -2.54
N LEU A 91 -19.73 -17.11 -1.46
CA LEU A 91 -20.17 -16.76 -0.11
C LEU A 91 -18.95 -16.38 0.73
N GLU A 92 -19.03 -15.28 1.46
CA GLU A 92 -17.93 -14.75 2.27
C GLU A 92 -18.46 -14.19 3.60
N GLY A 93 -17.56 -14.00 4.56
CA GLY A 93 -17.85 -13.30 5.80
C GLY A 93 -18.00 -14.18 7.04
N PHE A 94 -17.81 -15.49 6.91
CA PHE A 94 -17.92 -16.43 8.03
C PHE A 94 -16.64 -16.36 8.89
N GLY A 95 -16.80 -15.97 10.14
CA GLY A 95 -15.69 -15.85 11.09
C GLY A 95 -15.34 -17.14 11.81
N VAL A 96 -16.29 -18.06 11.93
CA VAL A 96 -16.15 -19.31 12.67
C VAL A 96 -16.37 -20.50 11.72
N PRO A 97 -15.52 -21.53 11.75
CA PRO A 97 -15.78 -22.77 11.02
C PRO A 97 -16.91 -23.54 11.70
N ASP A 98 -18.08 -23.51 11.08
CA ASP A 98 -19.30 -24.22 11.52
C ASP A 98 -20.15 -24.61 10.30
N THR A 99 -21.30 -25.25 10.54
CA THR A 99 -22.28 -25.56 9.51
C THR A 99 -23.31 -24.42 9.41
N TYR A 100 -23.48 -23.89 8.19
CA TYR A 100 -24.41 -22.81 7.93
C TYR A 100 -25.39 -23.17 6.83
N ASP A 101 -26.65 -22.83 7.04
CA ASP A 101 -27.69 -22.97 6.02
C ASP A 101 -27.67 -21.76 5.07
N VAL A 102 -27.69 -22.02 3.79
CA VAL A 102 -27.73 -21.02 2.72
C VAL A 102 -28.99 -21.26 1.88
N LYS A 103 -29.79 -20.23 1.71
CA LYS A 103 -30.99 -20.23 0.87
C LYS A 103 -30.67 -19.61 -0.49
N LEU A 104 -30.88 -20.38 -1.55
CA LEU A 104 -30.73 -19.92 -2.93
C LEU A 104 -32.11 -19.66 -3.54
N TYR A 105 -32.26 -18.47 -4.11
CA TYR A 105 -33.47 -18.05 -4.84
C TYR A 105 -33.13 -17.76 -6.29
N SER A 106 -33.92 -18.26 -7.20
CA SER A 106 -33.94 -17.83 -8.58
C SER A 106 -34.88 -16.64 -8.70
N VAL A 107 -34.38 -15.49 -9.16
CA VAL A 107 -35.14 -14.25 -9.22
C VAL A 107 -35.42 -13.90 -10.68
N GLY A 108 -36.67 -13.62 -10.99
CA GLY A 108 -37.13 -13.24 -12.33
C GLY A 108 -36.91 -11.76 -12.64
N LYS A 109 -37.07 -11.39 -13.92
CA LYS A 109 -37.02 -9.99 -14.37
C LYS A 109 -38.16 -9.14 -13.75
N ASN A 110 -39.21 -9.80 -13.25
CA ASN A 110 -40.31 -9.19 -12.51
C ASN A 110 -40.10 -9.25 -10.98
N GLU A 111 -38.87 -9.48 -10.51
CA GLU A 111 -38.46 -9.58 -9.10
C GLU A 111 -39.20 -10.68 -8.30
N LYS A 112 -39.96 -11.56 -8.96
CA LYS A 112 -40.52 -12.73 -8.27
C LYS A 112 -39.47 -13.77 -8.02
N GLU A 113 -39.49 -14.31 -6.78
CA GLU A 113 -38.52 -15.28 -6.31
C GLU A 113 -39.10 -16.70 -6.32
N SER A 114 -38.28 -17.69 -6.65
CA SER A 114 -38.61 -19.07 -6.47
C SER A 114 -38.78 -19.43 -4.98
N THR A 115 -39.34 -20.59 -4.67
CA THR A 115 -39.11 -21.21 -3.36
C THR A 115 -37.60 -21.43 -3.16
N PRO A 116 -37.09 -21.28 -1.91
CA PRO A 116 -35.65 -21.41 -1.65
C PRO A 116 -35.15 -22.84 -1.83
N TYR A 117 -34.02 -23.01 -2.48
CA TYR A 117 -33.21 -24.20 -2.39
C TYR A 117 -32.25 -24.06 -1.20
N VAL A 118 -32.38 -24.90 -0.17
CA VAL A 118 -31.50 -24.81 1.02
C VAL A 118 -30.33 -25.79 0.85
N VAL A 119 -29.12 -25.28 1.09
CA VAL A 119 -27.89 -26.05 1.06
C VAL A 119 -27.03 -25.73 2.28
N GLN A 120 -26.36 -26.73 2.83
CA GLN A 120 -25.42 -26.56 3.95
C GLN A 120 -23.99 -26.32 3.41
N ILE A 121 -23.27 -25.42 4.04
CA ILE A 121 -21.85 -25.16 3.81
C ILE A 121 -21.08 -25.32 5.12
N ASN A 122 -19.78 -25.62 5.02
CA ASN A 122 -18.86 -25.74 6.15
C ASN A 122 -17.59 -24.92 5.85
N PRO A 123 -17.64 -23.59 5.99
CA PRO A 123 -16.45 -22.73 5.81
C PRO A 123 -15.31 -23.20 6.71
N THR A 124 -14.09 -23.15 6.21
CA THR A 124 -12.92 -23.40 7.04
C THR A 124 -12.47 -22.14 7.77
N THR A 125 -11.42 -22.22 8.59
CA THR A 125 -10.88 -21.09 9.39
C THR A 125 -10.79 -19.79 8.60
N ALA A 126 -11.34 -18.71 9.16
CA ALA A 126 -11.41 -17.43 8.49
C ALA A 126 -10.01 -16.84 8.19
N PRO A 127 -9.83 -16.10 7.08
CA PRO A 127 -8.54 -15.50 6.70
C PRO A 127 -7.92 -14.64 7.79
N VAL A 128 -8.70 -13.91 8.58
CA VAL A 128 -8.22 -13.09 9.71
C VAL A 128 -7.51 -13.92 10.79
N GLN A 129 -7.87 -15.18 10.96
CA GLN A 129 -7.28 -16.09 11.94
C GLN A 129 -6.10 -16.87 11.33
N LEU A 130 -6.07 -17.04 10.01
CA LEU A 130 -4.96 -17.66 9.29
C LEU A 130 -3.79 -16.69 9.09
N ALA A 131 -4.05 -15.38 9.18
CA ALA A 131 -3.02 -14.35 9.08
C ALA A 131 -2.08 -14.43 10.28
N SER A 132 -0.79 -14.69 10.04
CA SER A 132 0.23 -14.58 11.06
C SER A 132 0.73 -13.14 11.19
N LYS A 133 1.14 -12.77 12.40
CA LYS A 133 1.65 -11.44 12.71
C LYS A 133 2.69 -11.50 13.82
N LYS A 134 3.71 -10.67 13.72
CA LYS A 134 4.82 -10.63 14.67
C LYS A 134 5.34 -9.21 14.82
N PHE A 135 5.63 -8.82 16.06
CA PHE A 135 6.41 -7.61 16.34
C PHE A 135 7.92 -7.87 16.18
N ARG A 136 8.62 -6.84 15.76
CA ARG A 136 10.07 -6.80 15.68
C ARG A 136 10.58 -5.41 16.05
N ASP A 137 11.67 -5.36 16.82
CA ASP A 137 12.41 -4.13 17.07
C ASP A 137 12.97 -3.58 15.74
N THR A 138 12.92 -2.26 15.59
CA THR A 138 13.53 -1.57 14.45
C THR A 138 13.99 -0.17 14.84
N PHE A 139 14.73 0.49 13.98
CA PHE A 139 15.24 1.84 14.22
C PHE A 139 14.10 2.85 14.33
N GLY A 140 14.07 3.57 15.44
CA GLY A 140 13.09 4.61 15.75
C GLY A 140 11.64 4.14 15.76
N GLY A 141 11.37 2.83 15.85
CA GLY A 141 10.02 2.33 15.71
C GLY A 141 9.78 0.87 16.07
N VAL A 142 8.59 0.41 15.72
CA VAL A 142 8.16 -0.99 15.80
C VAL A 142 7.80 -1.49 14.40
N ALA A 143 8.37 -2.61 13.99
CA ALA A 143 8.02 -3.31 12.77
C ALA A 143 6.99 -4.40 13.04
N ILE A 144 6.05 -4.55 12.12
CA ILE A 144 5.00 -5.57 12.09
C ILE A 144 5.21 -6.41 10.84
N ASP A 145 5.79 -7.58 11.02
CA ASP A 145 5.90 -8.58 9.96
C ASP A 145 4.59 -9.39 9.92
N PHE A 146 4.04 -9.59 8.73
CA PHE A 146 2.78 -10.33 8.56
C PHE A 146 2.83 -11.30 7.37
N GLU A 147 2.02 -12.36 7.46
CA GLU A 147 1.69 -13.23 6.34
C GLU A 147 0.17 -13.33 6.21
N ASN A 148 -0.32 -13.28 4.98
CA ASN A 148 -1.72 -13.35 4.60
C ASN A 148 -1.86 -14.37 3.44
N PRO A 149 -1.85 -15.67 3.75
CA PRO A 149 -1.78 -16.72 2.74
C PRO A 149 -2.97 -16.71 1.78
N GLU A 150 -4.14 -16.27 2.25
CA GLU A 150 -5.36 -16.19 1.46
C GLU A 150 -5.46 -14.91 0.62
N LYS A 151 -4.51 -13.98 0.74
CA LYS A 151 -4.53 -12.66 0.07
C LYS A 151 -5.85 -11.92 0.32
N ALA A 152 -6.42 -12.10 1.49
CA ALA A 152 -7.67 -11.46 1.89
C ALA A 152 -7.46 -9.96 2.13
N ASN A 153 -8.52 -9.18 1.95
CA ASN A 153 -8.50 -7.77 2.32
C ASN A 153 -8.57 -7.65 3.84
N LEU A 154 -7.45 -7.37 4.47
CA LEU A 154 -7.28 -7.31 5.91
C LEU A 154 -6.91 -5.90 6.37
N ALA A 155 -7.31 -5.56 7.60
CA ALA A 155 -6.88 -4.39 8.33
C ALA A 155 -6.09 -4.86 9.56
N ILE A 156 -4.79 -4.51 9.63
CA ILE A 156 -3.92 -4.78 10.77
C ILE A 156 -3.95 -3.52 11.64
N VAL A 157 -4.49 -3.64 12.85
CA VAL A 157 -4.66 -2.53 13.79
C VAL A 157 -3.57 -2.58 14.84
N LEU A 158 -2.74 -1.54 14.88
CA LEU A 158 -1.71 -1.35 15.90
C LEU A 158 -2.26 -0.48 17.03
N MET A 159 -1.99 -0.86 18.27
CA MET A 159 -2.42 -0.19 19.48
C MET A 159 -1.27 0.00 20.47
N ALA A 160 -1.34 1.05 21.28
CA ALA A 160 -0.50 1.25 22.46
C ALA A 160 -1.21 2.11 23.50
N ASP A 161 -0.76 2.08 24.73
CA ASP A 161 -1.17 3.02 25.78
C ASP A 161 -0.22 4.24 25.82
N THR A 162 -0.38 5.15 24.86
CA THR A 162 0.48 6.33 24.74
C THR A 162 0.20 7.41 25.79
N ALA A 163 -0.93 7.33 26.44
CA ALA A 163 -1.37 8.31 27.45
C ALA A 163 -1.19 7.80 28.90
N ASN A 164 -0.65 6.59 29.09
CA ASN A 164 -0.50 5.91 30.37
C ASN A 164 -1.81 5.83 31.17
N LEU A 165 -2.91 5.52 30.48
CA LEU A 165 -4.25 5.44 31.08
C LEU A 165 -4.62 4.01 31.49
N GLY A 166 -3.75 3.03 31.25
CA GLY A 166 -3.97 1.62 31.55
C GLY A 166 -4.85 0.88 30.53
N TYR A 167 -5.08 1.47 29.36
CA TYR A 167 -5.75 0.79 28.23
C TYR A 167 -5.10 1.11 26.89
N MET A 168 -5.10 0.12 26.00
CA MET A 168 -4.58 0.26 24.65
C MET A 168 -5.55 1.05 23.78
N SER A 169 -5.04 2.04 23.05
CA SER A 169 -5.77 2.78 22.02
C SER A 169 -5.18 2.56 20.65
N GLU A 170 -6.01 2.65 19.60
CA GLU A 170 -5.56 2.51 18.22
C GLU A 170 -4.60 3.66 17.86
N LEU A 171 -3.42 3.29 17.34
CA LEU A 171 -2.43 4.22 16.82
C LEU A 171 -2.60 4.40 15.31
N ILE A 172 -2.69 3.29 14.59
CA ILE A 172 -2.81 3.26 13.14
C ILE A 172 -3.41 1.95 12.68
N THR A 173 -4.10 1.98 11.54
CA THR A 173 -4.57 0.79 10.84
C THR A 173 -3.91 0.70 9.47
N TYR A 174 -3.28 -0.45 9.18
CA TYR A 174 -2.71 -0.79 7.88
C TYR A 174 -3.66 -1.70 7.11
N TYR A 175 -4.06 -1.28 5.91
CA TYR A 175 -4.89 -2.09 5.02
C TYR A 175 -4.02 -2.82 4.01
N THR A 176 -4.26 -4.11 3.83
CA THR A 176 -3.44 -4.93 2.92
C THR A 176 -4.21 -6.10 2.34
N SER A 177 -3.86 -6.49 1.11
CA SER A 177 -4.17 -7.78 0.48
C SER A 177 -2.91 -8.52 0.04
N MET A 178 -1.73 -7.99 0.40
CA MET A 178 -0.45 -8.64 0.08
C MET A 178 -0.32 -9.97 0.81
N PRO A 179 0.31 -10.99 0.19
CA PRO A 179 0.49 -12.31 0.81
C PRO A 179 1.43 -12.28 2.02
N LYS A 180 2.34 -11.32 2.07
CA LYS A 180 3.27 -11.05 3.18
C LYS A 180 3.88 -9.67 3.05
N GLY A 181 4.37 -9.12 4.14
CA GLY A 181 5.05 -7.82 4.15
C GLY A 181 5.45 -7.40 5.54
N THR A 182 5.98 -6.18 5.61
CA THR A 182 6.33 -5.50 6.86
C THR A 182 5.73 -4.11 6.82
N PHE A 183 5.06 -3.71 7.90
CA PHE A 183 4.71 -2.33 8.19
C PHE A 183 5.58 -1.82 9.34
N THR A 184 5.99 -0.57 9.27
CA THR A 184 6.77 0.04 10.35
C THR A 184 6.04 1.28 10.88
N TYR A 185 5.86 1.34 12.18
CA TYR A 185 5.33 2.51 12.87
C TYR A 185 6.45 3.20 13.65
N ARG A 186 6.64 4.51 13.41
CA ARG A 186 7.68 5.32 14.06
C ARG A 186 7.11 6.51 14.84
N GLY A 187 5.80 6.75 14.79
CA GLY A 187 5.23 7.96 15.36
C GLY A 187 5.75 9.22 14.66
N ILE A 188 5.59 10.36 15.33
CA ILE A 188 6.13 11.64 14.86
C ILE A 188 7.53 11.82 15.45
N GLY A 189 8.55 11.87 14.60
CA GLY A 189 9.93 12.10 15.02
C GLY A 189 10.70 10.87 15.51
N GLY A 190 10.11 9.68 15.45
CA GLY A 190 10.67 8.43 15.96
C GLY A 190 10.16 8.09 17.36
N LEU A 191 10.24 6.82 17.71
CA LEU A 191 9.95 6.34 19.07
C LEU A 191 11.24 6.33 19.91
N GLU A 192 11.11 6.68 21.18
CA GLU A 192 12.22 6.61 22.12
C GLU A 192 12.75 5.17 22.28
N PRO A 193 14.06 4.98 22.46
CA PRO A 193 14.70 3.66 22.59
C PRO A 193 14.50 3.07 23.99
N VAL A 194 13.25 3.00 24.43
CA VAL A 194 12.83 2.42 25.72
C VAL A 194 11.80 1.33 25.47
N GLU A 195 11.75 0.31 26.34
CA GLU A 195 10.77 -0.77 26.24
C GLU A 195 9.35 -0.19 26.35
N GLN A 196 8.51 -0.47 25.35
CA GLN A 196 7.12 -0.07 25.25
C GLN A 196 6.26 -1.28 24.93
N GLU A 197 5.03 -1.31 25.45
CA GLU A 197 4.07 -2.36 25.17
C GLU A 197 3.17 -1.97 24.02
N PHE A 198 3.08 -2.85 23.01
CA PHE A 198 2.20 -2.72 21.85
C PHE A 198 1.25 -3.90 21.79
N ALA A 199 0.08 -3.65 21.24
CA ALA A 199 -0.88 -4.68 20.89
C ALA A 199 -1.25 -4.57 19.41
N MET A 200 -1.60 -5.70 18.77
CA MET A 200 -2.16 -5.70 17.44
C MET A 200 -3.16 -6.83 17.24
N TYR A 201 -4.16 -6.56 16.42
CA TYR A 201 -5.10 -7.55 15.91
C TYR A 201 -5.35 -7.32 14.42
N VAL A 202 -5.93 -8.33 13.78
CA VAL A 202 -6.36 -8.24 12.38
C VAL A 202 -7.89 -8.29 12.33
N ARG A 203 -8.48 -7.47 11.48
CA ARG A 203 -9.92 -7.50 11.19
C ARG A 203 -10.19 -7.50 9.70
N ASP A 204 -11.36 -8.01 9.32
CA ASP A 204 -11.87 -7.90 7.96
C ASP A 204 -13.07 -6.93 7.87
N ARG A 205 -13.59 -6.76 6.66
CA ARG A 205 -14.77 -5.92 6.40
C ARG A 205 -16.09 -6.49 6.94
N TRP A 206 -16.09 -7.76 7.38
CA TRP A 206 -17.25 -8.46 7.88
C TRP A 206 -17.40 -8.37 9.40
N GLY A 207 -16.42 -7.75 10.08
CA GLY A 207 -16.38 -7.64 11.54
C GLY A 207 -15.83 -8.91 12.21
N ASN A 208 -15.09 -9.74 11.48
CA ASN A 208 -14.33 -10.82 12.09
C ASN A 208 -12.98 -10.29 12.57
N TYR A 209 -12.49 -10.83 13.68
CA TYR A 209 -11.25 -10.41 14.35
C TYR A 209 -10.35 -11.61 14.60
N SER A 210 -9.05 -11.41 14.55
CA SER A 210 -8.07 -12.34 15.07
C SER A 210 -7.92 -12.17 16.59
N ASP A 211 -7.19 -13.07 17.22
CA ASP A 211 -6.67 -12.84 18.56
C ASP A 211 -5.76 -11.60 18.57
N THR A 212 -5.76 -10.90 19.72
CA THR A 212 -4.87 -9.77 19.95
C THR A 212 -3.51 -10.30 20.39
N LEU A 213 -2.46 -9.90 19.67
CA LEU A 213 -1.08 -10.15 20.07
C LEU A 213 -0.57 -8.94 20.86
N VAL A 214 -0.07 -9.17 22.06
CA VAL A 214 0.58 -8.16 22.91
C VAL A 214 2.05 -8.51 23.03
N ALA A 215 2.93 -7.53 22.86
CA ALA A 215 4.35 -7.70 23.06
C ALA A 215 5.04 -6.40 23.49
N LYS A 216 6.15 -6.55 24.18
CA LYS A 216 7.09 -5.48 24.51
C LYS A 216 8.13 -5.39 23.40
N VAL A 217 8.36 -4.17 22.93
CA VAL A 217 9.30 -3.83 21.87
C VAL A 217 10.19 -2.71 22.35
N THR A 218 11.49 -2.80 22.09
CA THR A 218 12.44 -1.74 22.37
C THR A 218 12.95 -1.17 21.06
N PRO A 219 12.45 0.01 20.63
CA PRO A 219 12.95 0.65 19.41
C PRO A 219 14.47 0.86 19.50
N TRP A 220 15.19 0.62 18.41
CA TRP A 220 16.61 0.95 18.37
C TRP A 220 16.78 2.45 18.20
N PHE A 221 17.83 2.99 18.81
CA PHE A 221 18.14 4.41 18.70
C PHE A 221 18.40 4.82 17.25
N GLU A 222 17.84 5.94 16.84
CA GLU A 222 18.24 6.67 15.63
C GLU A 222 17.96 8.16 15.81
N GLU A 223 18.73 8.97 15.10
CA GLU A 223 18.51 10.40 14.96
C GLU A 223 18.60 10.79 13.48
N PHE A 224 17.96 11.91 13.11
CA PHE A 224 18.09 12.47 11.77
C PHE A 224 19.52 13.00 11.56
N ILE A 225 20.15 12.62 10.45
CA ILE A 225 21.50 13.13 10.11
C ILE A 225 21.37 14.52 9.50
N PRO A 226 21.85 15.58 10.21
CA PRO A 226 21.64 16.97 9.78
C PRO A 226 22.29 17.27 8.44
N LYS A 227 21.50 17.75 7.48
CA LYS A 227 21.96 18.07 6.12
C LYS A 227 22.82 19.33 6.03
N ALA A 228 22.77 20.21 7.02
CA ALA A 228 23.56 21.44 7.07
C ALA A 228 25.09 21.20 7.02
N THR A 229 25.52 19.98 7.38
CA THR A 229 26.94 19.58 7.31
C THR A 229 27.34 18.94 6.00
N TRP A 230 26.37 18.57 5.13
CA TRP A 230 26.65 17.88 3.88
C TRP A 230 27.33 18.79 2.87
N ARG A 231 28.26 18.26 2.12
CA ARG A 231 29.04 18.99 1.12
C ARG A 231 29.21 18.16 -0.14
N ASP A 232 29.26 18.84 -1.26
CA ASP A 232 29.68 18.26 -2.52
C ASP A 232 31.10 17.67 -2.38
N PHE A 233 31.23 16.42 -2.75
CA PHE A 233 32.51 15.70 -2.81
C PHE A 233 32.54 14.82 -4.06
N THR A 234 32.19 15.41 -5.20
CA THR A 234 32.18 14.74 -6.50
C THR A 234 33.55 14.17 -6.82
N LEU A 235 33.62 12.91 -7.15
CA LEU A 235 34.85 12.20 -7.51
C LEU A 235 34.89 11.90 -9.01
N PRO A 236 36.10 11.66 -9.58
CA PRO A 236 36.24 11.16 -10.95
C PRO A 236 35.37 9.92 -11.16
N GLY A 237 34.61 9.88 -12.27
CA GLY A 237 33.68 8.80 -12.58
C GLY A 237 32.27 8.94 -11.98
N ASP A 238 32.04 9.97 -11.18
CA ASP A 238 30.66 10.32 -10.81
C ASP A 238 29.92 10.94 -11.99
N ILE A 239 28.62 10.69 -12.10
CA ILE A 239 27.80 11.26 -13.17
C ILE A 239 27.65 12.77 -12.98
N PRO A 240 28.05 13.61 -13.96
CA PRO A 240 27.86 15.04 -13.85
C PRO A 240 26.38 15.42 -14.01
N PRO A 241 25.93 16.53 -13.42
CA PRO A 241 24.60 17.07 -13.68
C PRO A 241 24.47 17.55 -15.13
N VAL A 242 23.25 17.52 -15.68
CA VAL A 242 22.96 18.02 -17.03
C VAL A 242 23.28 19.50 -17.20
N ASN A 243 23.16 20.26 -16.14
CA ASN A 243 23.63 21.65 -16.00
C ASN A 243 23.67 22.05 -14.51
N SER A 244 24.17 23.22 -14.21
CA SER A 244 24.37 23.74 -12.83
C SER A 244 23.07 23.88 -12.02
N GLY A 245 21.91 23.96 -12.66
CA GLY A 245 20.61 24.03 -11.98
C GLY A 245 20.20 22.70 -11.34
N TYR A 246 20.84 21.59 -11.73
CA TYR A 246 20.59 20.23 -11.25
C TYR A 246 21.79 19.64 -10.49
N ALA A 247 22.56 20.49 -9.81
CA ALA A 247 23.75 20.09 -9.06
C ALA A 247 23.44 19.04 -7.98
N ILE A 248 24.46 18.29 -7.54
CA ILE A 248 24.31 17.27 -6.50
C ILE A 248 23.70 17.80 -5.20
N THR A 249 23.95 19.07 -4.87
CA THR A 249 23.41 19.73 -3.68
C THR A 249 21.87 19.75 -3.64
N ARG A 250 21.22 19.53 -4.79
CA ARG A 250 19.75 19.41 -4.89
C ARG A 250 19.19 18.16 -4.25
N ILE A 251 20.02 17.18 -3.90
CA ILE A 251 19.53 15.95 -3.24
C ILE A 251 19.43 16.07 -1.71
N TRP A 252 19.76 17.27 -1.15
CA TRP A 252 19.64 17.56 0.29
C TRP A 252 19.26 19.02 0.60
N ASP A 253 18.67 19.72 -0.36
CA ASP A 253 18.29 21.14 -0.20
C ASP A 253 16.96 21.36 0.53
N GLU A 254 16.29 20.28 0.95
CA GLU A 254 14.99 20.28 1.62
C GLU A 254 13.85 20.91 0.81
N VAL A 255 14.03 21.04 -0.50
CA VAL A 255 13.04 21.57 -1.43
C VAL A 255 12.32 20.40 -2.09
N TYR A 256 11.15 20.01 -1.63
CA TYR A 256 10.36 18.88 -2.12
C TYR A 256 9.50 19.19 -3.37
N GLY A 257 9.90 20.17 -4.18
CA GLY A 257 9.27 20.53 -5.45
C GLY A 257 9.52 19.49 -6.57
N VAL A 258 9.43 19.94 -7.82
CA VAL A 258 9.53 19.08 -9.00
C VAL A 258 10.97 18.68 -9.31
N ASP A 259 11.91 19.62 -9.18
CA ASP A 259 13.31 19.46 -9.60
C ASP A 259 14.21 18.95 -8.47
N GLY A 260 15.24 18.21 -8.83
CA GLY A 260 16.27 17.68 -7.97
C GLY A 260 17.55 17.51 -8.79
N PHE A 261 18.39 16.54 -8.45
CA PHE A 261 19.52 16.14 -9.27
C PHE A 261 19.04 15.47 -10.56
N HIS A 262 19.63 15.87 -11.68
CA HIS A 262 19.44 15.27 -12.99
C HIS A 262 20.81 15.05 -13.65
N GLY A 263 21.23 13.78 -13.71
CA GLY A 263 22.48 13.39 -14.33
C GLY A 263 22.45 13.47 -15.86
N MET A 264 23.60 13.63 -16.49
CA MET A 264 23.72 13.61 -17.97
C MET A 264 23.32 12.25 -18.53
N GLU A 265 22.59 12.26 -19.65
CA GLU A 265 22.07 11.05 -20.31
C GLU A 265 23.14 10.31 -21.16
N THR A 266 24.38 10.76 -21.17
CA THR A 266 25.44 10.23 -22.03
C THR A 266 26.25 9.09 -21.42
N GLN A 267 26.02 8.77 -20.14
CA GLN A 267 26.82 7.76 -19.44
C GLN A 267 26.08 6.43 -19.34
N MET A 268 26.85 5.35 -19.34
CA MET A 268 26.33 4.00 -19.11
C MET A 268 26.22 3.70 -17.61
N LEU A 269 25.23 2.92 -17.21
CA LEU A 269 25.14 2.37 -15.86
C LEU A 269 26.35 1.47 -15.53
N PRO A 270 26.79 1.41 -14.29
CA PRO A 270 26.21 2.08 -13.11
C PRO A 270 26.64 3.54 -12.98
N HIS A 271 25.73 4.41 -12.51
CA HIS A 271 26.03 5.81 -12.19
C HIS A 271 26.38 5.97 -10.72
N ASN A 272 27.42 6.76 -10.43
CA ASN A 272 27.83 7.08 -9.08
C ASN A 272 27.55 8.55 -8.79
N LEU A 273 27.18 8.84 -7.54
CA LEU A 273 27.09 10.16 -6.92
C LEU A 273 27.77 10.09 -5.57
N THR A 274 28.71 10.96 -5.29
CA THR A 274 29.49 10.96 -4.05
C THR A 274 29.38 12.31 -3.35
N TRP A 275 29.20 12.28 -2.03
CA TRP A 275 29.19 13.48 -1.18
C TRP A 275 29.74 13.19 0.22
N ASP A 276 30.09 14.24 0.96
CA ASP A 276 30.56 14.22 2.34
C ASP A 276 29.40 14.61 3.28
N LEU A 277 29.07 13.77 4.25
CA LEU A 277 28.10 14.10 5.31
C LEU A 277 28.62 15.13 6.30
N GLY A 278 29.94 15.44 6.25
CA GLY A 278 30.60 16.36 7.15
C GLY A 278 30.79 15.83 8.58
N ARG A 279 30.23 14.66 8.87
CA ARG A 279 30.31 13.97 10.17
C ARG A 279 30.45 12.47 9.96
N THR A 280 31.04 11.80 10.95
CA THR A 280 31.08 10.33 10.99
C THR A 280 29.77 9.81 11.56
N VAL A 281 29.16 8.84 10.89
CA VAL A 281 27.83 8.30 11.24
C VAL A 281 27.80 6.78 11.09
N LYS A 282 26.92 6.11 11.83
CA LYS A 282 26.42 4.78 11.50
C LYS A 282 24.98 4.92 11.00
N LEU A 283 24.72 4.51 9.80
CA LEU A 283 23.40 4.68 9.17
C LEU A 283 22.44 3.56 9.59
N SER A 284 21.19 3.93 9.87
CA SER A 284 20.09 3.01 10.17
C SER A 284 19.10 2.85 9.00
N ARG A 285 18.75 3.95 8.35
CA ARG A 285 17.84 3.97 7.19
C ARG A 285 18.07 5.18 6.32
N LEU A 286 17.53 5.10 5.12
CA LEU A 286 17.45 6.24 4.20
C LEU A 286 16.02 6.42 3.71
N LYS A 287 15.67 7.65 3.35
CA LYS A 287 14.46 7.97 2.61
C LYS A 287 14.86 8.63 1.30
N TYR A 288 14.33 8.09 0.20
CA TYR A 288 14.63 8.48 -1.17
C TYR A 288 13.37 9.02 -1.82
N TRP A 289 13.43 10.25 -2.32
CA TRP A 289 12.37 10.83 -3.14
C TRP A 289 12.81 10.83 -4.59
N PRO A 290 12.12 10.11 -5.47
CA PRO A 290 12.34 10.22 -6.89
C PRO A 290 11.88 11.61 -7.38
N ARG A 291 12.39 12.05 -8.51
CA ARG A 291 12.01 13.34 -9.11
C ARG A 291 10.50 13.39 -9.36
N GLY A 292 9.87 14.50 -8.93
CA GLY A 292 8.42 14.67 -8.90
C GLY A 292 7.77 15.13 -10.20
N HIS A 293 8.49 15.22 -11.33
CA HIS A 293 7.89 15.56 -12.61
C HIS A 293 6.86 14.51 -13.02
N ALA A 294 5.72 14.91 -13.58
CA ALA A 294 4.57 14.04 -13.87
C ALA A 294 4.95 12.74 -14.62
N ASP A 295 6.00 12.80 -15.46
CA ASP A 295 6.45 11.67 -16.27
C ASP A 295 7.68 10.94 -15.74
N ASP A 296 8.23 11.32 -14.59
CA ASP A 296 9.49 10.76 -14.09
C ASP A 296 9.30 9.73 -12.97
N ARG A 297 8.16 9.77 -12.26
CA ARG A 297 7.85 8.76 -11.24
C ARG A 297 7.70 7.38 -11.86
N TRP A 298 8.50 6.43 -11.38
CA TRP A 298 8.51 5.05 -11.89
C TRP A 298 8.83 4.94 -13.39
N LYS A 299 9.54 5.93 -13.92
CA LYS A 299 9.99 6.01 -15.32
C LYS A 299 11.38 6.63 -15.40
N ARG A 300 11.97 6.65 -16.61
CA ARG A 300 13.22 7.33 -16.93
C ARG A 300 14.32 7.08 -15.89
N GLY A 301 14.92 8.13 -15.36
CA GLY A 301 16.03 8.11 -14.41
C GLY A 301 15.67 7.80 -12.95
N HIS A 302 14.42 7.44 -12.66
CA HIS A 302 14.07 6.93 -11.32
C HIS A 302 14.87 5.65 -11.07
N ALA A 303 15.71 5.67 -10.01
CA ALA A 303 16.56 4.54 -9.67
C ALA A 303 15.71 3.34 -9.25
N LYS A 304 15.80 2.24 -10.02
CA LYS A 304 15.09 0.99 -9.73
C LYS A 304 15.90 0.12 -8.77
N VAL A 305 17.14 -0.17 -9.12
CA VAL A 305 18.09 -0.86 -8.22
C VAL A 305 19.26 0.06 -7.98
N PHE A 306 19.60 0.26 -6.73
CA PHE A 306 20.72 1.08 -6.33
C PHE A 306 21.44 0.52 -5.10
N GLU A 307 22.67 0.95 -4.91
CA GLU A 307 23.53 0.58 -3.79
C GLU A 307 23.95 1.83 -3.04
N ILE A 308 24.07 1.70 -1.74
CA ILE A 308 24.69 2.71 -0.88
C ILE A 308 26.01 2.14 -0.37
N TRP A 309 27.07 2.89 -0.61
CA TRP A 309 28.41 2.62 -0.15
C TRP A 309 28.88 3.74 0.76
N GLY A 310 29.65 3.39 1.79
CA GLY A 310 30.21 4.32 2.73
C GLY A 310 31.72 4.26 2.76
N SER A 311 32.38 5.37 3.14
CA SER A 311 33.81 5.42 3.35
C SER A 311 34.14 6.41 4.46
N VAL A 312 35.28 6.22 5.13
CA VAL A 312 35.88 7.22 6.02
C VAL A 312 36.95 8.04 5.29
N SER A 313 37.53 7.50 4.21
CA SER A 313 38.59 8.14 3.41
C SER A 313 38.58 7.52 2.01
N PRO A 314 37.70 7.97 1.10
CA PRO A 314 37.59 7.39 -0.24
C PRO A 314 38.82 7.69 -1.08
N ASN A 315 39.14 6.78 -2.00
CA ASN A 315 40.20 7.00 -2.98
C ASN A 315 39.87 8.21 -3.86
N PRO A 316 40.76 9.24 -3.93
CA PRO A 316 40.47 10.45 -4.68
C PRO A 316 40.35 10.26 -6.20
N THR A 317 40.80 9.11 -6.72
CA THR A 317 40.61 8.75 -8.13
C THR A 317 39.17 8.31 -8.47
N GLY A 318 38.34 8.12 -7.43
CA GLY A 318 36.94 7.69 -7.60
C GLY A 318 36.75 6.19 -7.89
N VAL A 319 37.86 5.41 -7.93
CA VAL A 319 37.78 3.97 -8.15
C VAL A 319 37.03 3.26 -7.00
N MET A 320 36.27 2.21 -7.34
CA MET A 320 35.66 1.33 -6.35
C MET A 320 36.69 0.30 -5.90
N ASP A 321 37.32 0.56 -4.77
CA ASP A 321 38.33 -0.30 -4.12
C ASP A 321 37.94 -0.57 -2.64
N ASP A 322 38.83 -1.15 -1.87
CA ASP A 322 38.64 -1.50 -0.46
C ASP A 322 38.41 -0.29 0.48
N SER A 323 38.54 0.96 -0.02
CA SER A 323 38.17 2.15 0.73
C SER A 323 36.65 2.33 0.84
N TRP A 324 35.87 1.58 0.07
CA TRP A 324 34.42 1.61 0.06
C TRP A 324 33.85 0.38 0.75
N ILE A 325 32.91 0.58 1.66
CA ILE A 325 32.20 -0.44 2.42
C ILE A 325 30.76 -0.49 1.91
N PRO A 326 30.25 -1.65 1.50
CA PRO A 326 28.83 -1.78 1.09
C PRO A 326 27.94 -1.66 2.31
N LEU A 327 26.96 -0.74 2.27
CA LEU A 327 26.00 -0.51 3.36
C LEU A 327 24.63 -1.10 3.04
N GLY A 328 24.23 -1.14 1.77
CA GLY A 328 22.96 -1.72 1.38
C GLY A 328 22.75 -1.72 -0.12
N ARG A 329 21.97 -2.69 -0.62
CA ARG A 329 21.45 -2.75 -1.98
C ARG A 329 19.93 -2.81 -1.93
N PHE A 330 19.29 -1.91 -2.64
CA PHE A 330 17.87 -1.65 -2.54
C PHE A 330 17.20 -1.72 -3.91
N GLU A 331 15.92 -2.08 -3.90
CA GLU A 331 15.06 -2.02 -5.08
C GLU A 331 13.83 -1.18 -4.78
N SER A 332 13.60 -0.11 -5.57
CA SER A 332 12.38 0.66 -5.51
C SER A 332 11.26 -0.11 -6.18
N LEU A 333 10.27 -0.55 -5.42
CA LEU A 333 9.12 -1.30 -5.94
C LEU A 333 7.87 -0.44 -5.86
N LYS A 334 7.08 -0.45 -6.95
CA LYS A 334 5.77 0.20 -6.96
C LYS A 334 4.78 -0.58 -6.08
N PRO A 335 3.91 0.09 -5.31
CA PRO A 335 2.81 -0.56 -4.61
C PRO A 335 1.93 -1.44 -5.50
N SER A 336 1.64 -0.99 -6.73
CA SER A 336 0.84 -1.74 -7.71
C SER A 336 1.57 -2.98 -8.28
N GLY A 337 2.85 -3.20 -7.95
CA GLY A 337 3.67 -4.31 -8.43
C GLY A 337 4.31 -4.09 -9.80
N PRO A 338 4.91 -5.14 -10.36
CA PRO A 338 5.61 -5.08 -11.65
C PRO A 338 4.60 -4.86 -12.78
N GLY A 339 4.80 -3.85 -13.58
CA GLY A 339 3.95 -3.51 -14.71
C GLY A 339 4.25 -2.10 -15.20
N THR A 340 3.76 -1.74 -16.38
CA THR A 340 3.97 -0.41 -16.96
C THR A 340 2.93 0.61 -16.50
N GLN A 341 1.78 0.16 -16.02
CA GLN A 341 0.76 1.05 -15.49
C GLN A 341 1.22 1.66 -14.16
N ILE A 342 1.01 2.96 -14.01
CA ILE A 342 1.29 3.73 -12.80
C ILE A 342 -0.05 4.21 -12.25
N THR A 343 -0.34 3.84 -11.00
CA THR A 343 -1.58 4.22 -10.32
C THR A 343 -1.40 5.52 -9.52
N GLN A 344 -2.49 6.10 -9.04
CA GLN A 344 -2.43 7.25 -8.14
C GLN A 344 -1.77 6.89 -6.80
N GLU A 345 -1.93 5.65 -6.35
CA GLU A 345 -1.26 5.13 -5.16
C GLU A 345 0.27 5.06 -5.35
N ASP A 346 0.74 4.62 -6.54
CA ASP A 346 2.17 4.62 -6.87
C ASP A 346 2.75 6.04 -6.85
N ILE A 347 1.99 7.02 -7.36
CA ILE A 347 2.39 8.43 -7.39
C ILE A 347 2.48 8.97 -5.96
N ALA A 348 1.45 8.76 -5.15
CA ALA A 348 1.41 9.21 -3.76
C ALA A 348 2.56 8.61 -2.94
N PHE A 349 2.83 7.30 -3.11
CA PHE A 349 3.93 6.61 -2.44
C PHE A 349 5.30 7.19 -2.82
N ALA A 350 5.52 7.51 -4.10
CA ALA A 350 6.76 8.15 -4.54
C ALA A 350 6.92 9.58 -4.00
N ASP A 351 5.81 10.33 -3.92
CA ASP A 351 5.82 11.72 -3.42
C ASP A 351 6.00 11.80 -1.91
N GLU A 352 5.51 10.82 -1.17
CA GLU A 352 5.78 10.67 0.26
C GLU A 352 7.25 10.34 0.52
N GLY A 353 7.92 9.69 -0.43
CA GLY A 353 9.29 9.21 -0.32
C GLY A 353 9.39 7.77 0.17
N ILE A 354 10.30 7.02 -0.46
CA ILE A 354 10.47 5.58 -0.27
C ILE A 354 11.52 5.34 0.81
N GLU A 355 11.15 4.63 1.87
CA GLU A 355 12.07 4.29 2.96
C GLU A 355 12.76 2.95 2.71
N PHE A 356 14.04 2.90 3.10
CA PHE A 356 14.87 1.70 3.08
C PHE A 356 15.68 1.61 4.38
N GLU A 357 15.62 0.47 5.04
CA GLU A 357 16.41 0.18 6.23
C GLU A 357 17.70 -0.53 5.85
N PHE A 358 18.82 -0.11 6.45
CA PHE A 358 20.07 -0.87 6.36
C PHE A 358 19.97 -2.13 7.21
N SER A 359 20.41 -3.25 6.66
CA SER A 359 20.37 -4.54 7.33
C SER A 359 21.51 -5.42 6.89
N VAL A 360 21.89 -6.34 7.76
CA VAL A 360 22.89 -7.35 7.42
C VAL A 360 22.39 -8.21 6.26
N SER A 361 23.21 -8.36 5.23
CA SER A 361 22.91 -9.14 4.03
C SER A 361 24.21 -9.67 3.43
N ASP A 362 24.10 -10.58 2.45
CA ASP A 362 25.28 -11.07 1.71
C ASP A 362 26.02 -9.93 0.98
N PHE A 363 25.28 -8.92 0.51
CA PHE A 363 25.86 -7.73 -0.11
C PHE A 363 26.55 -6.82 0.91
N ALA A 364 25.94 -6.62 2.07
CA ALA A 364 26.39 -5.72 3.13
C ALA A 364 26.48 -6.48 4.46
N PRO A 365 27.58 -7.19 4.71
CA PRO A 365 27.74 -7.97 5.94
C PRO A 365 27.93 -7.10 7.19
N ASN A 366 28.38 -5.85 7.04
CA ASN A 366 28.59 -4.89 8.12
C ASN A 366 27.99 -3.51 7.81
N PRO A 367 26.66 -3.38 7.62
CA PRO A 367 26.03 -2.15 7.16
C PRO A 367 26.09 -0.99 8.18
N PHE A 368 26.31 -1.31 9.47
CA PHE A 368 26.37 -0.33 10.57
C PHE A 368 27.79 0.13 10.89
N THR A 369 28.69 0.02 9.91
CA THR A 369 30.06 0.56 10.03
C THR A 369 30.03 2.08 10.01
N SER A 370 30.91 2.72 10.80
CA SER A 370 31.07 4.18 10.82
C SER A 370 31.63 4.66 9.51
N VAL A 371 30.94 5.63 8.89
CA VAL A 371 31.28 6.22 7.59
C VAL A 371 31.08 7.73 7.62
N ARG A 372 31.71 8.46 6.72
CA ARG A 372 31.53 9.89 6.54
C ARG A 372 31.14 10.26 5.10
N TYR A 373 31.75 9.58 4.13
CA TYR A 373 31.47 9.80 2.72
C TYR A 373 30.48 8.75 2.23
N ILE A 374 29.51 9.18 1.46
CA ILE A 374 28.49 8.29 0.90
C ILE A 374 28.61 8.31 -0.62
N ARG A 375 28.45 7.12 -1.20
CA ARG A 375 28.26 6.94 -2.65
C ARG A 375 26.93 6.25 -2.92
N PHE A 376 26.08 6.95 -3.65
CA PHE A 376 24.87 6.37 -4.23
C PHE A 376 25.23 5.83 -5.61
N ARG A 377 25.07 4.53 -5.80
CA ARG A 377 25.40 3.86 -7.05
C ARG A 377 24.15 3.29 -7.69
N THR A 378 23.69 3.87 -8.79
CA THR A 378 22.53 3.42 -9.55
C THR A 378 22.92 2.25 -10.44
N ILE A 379 22.32 1.09 -10.19
CA ILE A 379 22.58 -0.15 -10.95
C ILE A 379 21.60 -0.27 -12.12
N SER A 380 20.34 0.09 -11.91
CA SER A 380 19.31 0.15 -12.96
C SER A 380 18.31 1.23 -12.66
N THR A 381 17.64 1.72 -13.70
CA THR A 381 16.54 2.69 -13.61
C THR A 381 15.28 2.10 -14.21
N TYR A 382 14.19 2.83 -14.12
CA TYR A 382 12.94 2.46 -14.78
C TYR A 382 12.94 2.75 -16.29
N ALA A 383 13.98 3.41 -16.81
CA ALA A 383 14.21 3.47 -18.25
C ALA A 383 14.79 2.16 -18.76
N ASN A 384 14.15 1.56 -19.77
CA ASN A 384 14.64 0.34 -20.43
C ASN A 384 15.74 0.62 -21.46
N ALA A 385 16.70 1.49 -21.15
CA ALA A 385 17.71 1.93 -22.12
C ALA A 385 19.12 1.67 -21.61
N SER A 386 20.03 1.34 -22.55
CA SER A 386 21.47 1.18 -22.28
C SER A 386 22.14 2.51 -21.89
N PHE A 387 21.56 3.63 -22.29
CA PHE A 387 21.91 4.97 -21.86
C PHE A 387 20.82 5.44 -20.91
N SER A 388 21.20 5.76 -19.71
CA SER A 388 20.28 6.13 -18.65
C SER A 388 20.87 7.28 -17.89
N THR A 389 20.00 8.12 -17.37
CA THR A 389 20.34 9.12 -16.37
C THR A 389 19.84 8.66 -15.02
N VAL A 390 20.24 9.30 -13.94
CA VAL A 390 19.63 9.16 -12.62
C VAL A 390 19.00 10.47 -12.21
N HIS A 391 17.79 10.37 -11.68
CA HIS A 391 17.02 11.48 -11.14
C HIS A 391 16.76 11.25 -9.66
N ILE A 392 17.22 12.16 -8.82
CA ILE A 392 16.98 12.12 -7.37
C ILE A 392 16.45 13.48 -6.95
N LYS A 393 15.27 13.48 -6.33
CA LYS A 393 14.70 14.72 -5.80
C LYS A 393 15.35 15.08 -4.48
N GLU A 394 15.35 14.12 -3.55
CA GLU A 394 15.81 14.36 -2.20
C GLU A 394 16.29 13.05 -1.58
N LEU A 395 17.25 13.12 -0.67
CA LEU A 395 17.71 12.05 0.20
C LEU A 395 17.72 12.53 1.64
N SER A 396 17.33 11.64 2.55
CA SER A 396 17.48 11.84 3.99
C SER A 396 18.05 10.57 4.61
N PHE A 397 18.90 10.74 5.61
CA PHE A 397 19.47 9.64 6.37
C PHE A 397 19.15 9.78 7.84
N TRP A 398 19.02 8.64 8.49
CA TRP A 398 18.95 8.48 9.94
C TRP A 398 20.01 7.53 10.40
N GLY A 399 20.40 7.64 11.66
CA GLY A 399 21.42 6.79 12.24
C GLY A 399 21.92 7.31 13.59
N GLU A 400 23.16 7.01 13.89
CA GLU A 400 23.87 7.47 15.09
C GLU A 400 25.04 8.38 14.67
N LEU A 401 25.09 9.59 15.22
CA LEU A 401 26.26 10.48 15.07
C LEU A 401 27.39 9.95 15.95
N ILE A 402 28.55 9.71 15.33
CA ILE A 402 29.76 9.28 16.03
C ILE A 402 30.62 10.50 16.33
N ASN A 403 30.81 10.80 17.61
CA ASN A 403 31.60 11.93 18.10
C ASN A 403 33.09 11.65 18.07
#